data_fab6599db3d8931f8317c4b6d1728880
#
_entry.id   fab6599db3d8931f8317c4b6d1728880
#
_cell.length_a   1.000
_cell.length_b   1.000
_cell.length_c   1.000
_cell.angle_alpha   90.00
_cell.angle_beta   90.00
_cell.angle_gamma   90.00
#
_symmetry.space_group_name_H-M   'P 1'
#
loop_
_entity.id
_entity.type
_entity.pdbx_description
1 polymer ?
#
loop_
_entity_poly.entity_id
_entity_poly.type
_entity_poly.pdbx_seq_one_letter_code
_entity_poly.pdbx_strand_id
1 'polypeptide(L)'
;THCISSAASDVYKRQVWGMQQYGFRAVVASSFGEIFYSNALNNRLLLAMVSEADVQAFKVQAAQVRGPLAITIDVQHRMVRSAGHSAQFVLSDRHQSMFLQGQDVIGASLAYADQIQAFAQRHWAAQPWVKDVALRTRARLQAQRTQD
;
A
#
# COMPACT_ATOMS: atom_id res chain seq x y z
N THR A 1 -23.58 -7.03 11.06
CA THR A 1 -22.30 -7.68 10.66
C THR A 1 -21.28 -6.68 10.08
N HIS A 2 -21.61 -5.39 9.91
CA HIS A 2 -20.73 -4.40 9.27
C HIS A 2 -19.84 -3.58 10.23
N CYS A 3 -20.02 -3.68 11.53
CA CYS A 3 -19.22 -2.91 12.50
C CYS A 3 -17.83 -3.49 12.80
N ILE A 4 -17.57 -4.75 12.42
CA ILE A 4 -16.30 -5.42 12.72
C ILE A 4 -15.18 -4.99 11.75
N SER A 5 -15.50 -4.53 10.54
CA SER A 5 -14.50 -4.24 9.51
C SER A 5 -13.70 -2.95 9.77
N SER A 6 -14.30 -1.92 10.37
CA SER A 6 -13.59 -0.65 10.63
C SER A 6 -12.62 -0.77 11.82
N ALA A 7 -13.03 -1.43 12.90
CA ALA A 7 -12.18 -1.66 14.07
C ALA A 7 -11.00 -2.59 13.72
N ALA A 8 -11.23 -3.66 12.96
CA ALA A 8 -10.17 -4.54 12.48
C ALA A 8 -9.18 -3.77 11.57
N SER A 9 -9.68 -2.96 10.64
CA SER A 9 -8.84 -2.12 9.77
C SER A 9 -7.95 -1.17 10.56
N ASP A 10 -8.44 -0.57 11.64
CA ASP A 10 -7.64 0.32 12.50
C ASP A 10 -6.55 -0.41 13.26
N VAL A 11 -6.83 -1.60 13.78
CA VAL A 11 -5.82 -2.45 14.45
C VAL A 11 -4.70 -2.82 13.48
N TYR A 12 -5.02 -3.26 12.27
CA TYR A 12 -4.01 -3.64 11.27
C TYR A 12 -3.19 -2.44 10.76
N LYS A 13 -3.77 -1.25 10.66
CA LYS A 13 -3.00 -0.02 10.35
C LYS A 13 -1.98 0.29 11.44
N ARG A 14 -2.38 0.20 12.72
CA ARG A 14 -1.48 0.43 13.85
C ARG A 14 -0.36 -0.60 13.93
N GLN A 15 -0.62 -1.86 13.55
CA GLN A 15 0.41 -2.89 13.46
C GLN A 15 1.49 -2.52 12.43
N VAL A 16 1.10 -2.06 11.24
CA VAL A 16 2.04 -1.63 10.19
C VAL A 16 2.88 -0.45 10.67
N TRP A 17 2.26 0.56 11.27
CA TRP A 17 2.99 1.73 11.80
C TRP A 17 3.93 1.34 12.93
N GLY A 18 3.48 0.48 13.85
CA GLY A 18 4.33 -0.04 14.92
C GLY A 18 5.57 -0.76 14.38
N MET A 19 5.41 -1.64 13.40
CA MET A 19 6.52 -2.32 12.74
C MET A 19 7.50 -1.33 12.10
N GLN A 20 7.00 -0.33 11.37
CA GLN A 20 7.84 0.67 10.72
C GLN A 20 8.58 1.56 11.72
N GLN A 21 7.93 1.97 12.81
CA GLN A 21 8.56 2.73 13.90
C GLN A 21 9.66 1.92 14.59
N TYR A 22 9.48 0.60 14.67
CA TYR A 22 10.48 -0.32 15.19
C TYR A 22 11.64 -0.58 14.22
N GLY A 23 11.54 -0.07 12.99
CA GLY A 23 12.60 -0.16 11.97
C GLY A 23 12.39 -1.25 10.92
N PHE A 24 11.30 -2.02 10.96
CA PHE A 24 11.02 -3.01 9.93
C PHE A 24 10.75 -2.33 8.59
N ARG A 25 11.38 -2.84 7.52
CA ARG A 25 11.20 -2.37 6.14
C ARG A 25 10.54 -3.43 5.26
N ALA A 26 10.68 -4.69 5.64
CA ALA A 26 10.08 -5.82 4.92
C ALA A 26 9.71 -6.95 5.88
N VAL A 27 8.75 -7.76 5.46
CA VAL A 27 8.37 -9.01 6.13
C VAL A 27 8.30 -10.11 5.09
N VAL A 28 8.90 -11.26 5.41
CA VAL A 28 8.89 -12.46 4.56
C VAL A 28 8.04 -13.51 5.25
N ALA A 29 7.00 -14.01 4.58
CA ALA A 29 6.13 -15.05 5.10
C ALA A 29 5.47 -15.85 3.97
N SER A 30 4.87 -16.98 4.31
CA SER A 30 4.13 -17.81 3.34
C SER A 30 2.74 -17.29 3.03
N SER A 31 2.15 -16.51 3.94
CA SER A 31 0.84 -15.89 3.75
C SER A 31 0.69 -14.64 4.60
N PHE A 32 -0.22 -13.77 4.19
CA PHE A 32 -0.60 -12.57 4.93
C PHE A 32 -2.11 -12.42 4.93
N GLY A 33 -2.67 -11.89 6.03
CA GLY A 33 -4.08 -11.49 6.05
C GLY A 33 -4.32 -10.34 5.07
N GLU A 34 -5.42 -10.39 4.32
CA GLU A 34 -5.73 -9.45 3.22
C GLU A 34 -5.67 -7.98 3.67
N ILE A 35 -6.28 -7.65 4.82
CA ILE A 35 -6.30 -6.28 5.35
C ILE A 35 -4.88 -5.83 5.72
N PHE A 36 -4.09 -6.69 6.36
CA PHE A 36 -2.70 -6.39 6.70
C PHE A 36 -1.87 -6.18 5.44
N TYR A 37 -2.02 -7.06 4.44
CA TYR A 37 -1.32 -6.98 3.16
C TYR A 37 -1.56 -5.63 2.46
N SER A 38 -2.82 -5.25 2.30
CA SER A 38 -3.18 -3.97 1.69
C SER A 38 -2.63 -2.77 2.47
N ASN A 39 -2.79 -2.76 3.79
CA ASN A 39 -2.29 -1.66 4.62
C ASN A 39 -0.76 -1.58 4.61
N ALA A 40 -0.06 -2.70 4.66
CA ALA A 40 1.41 -2.74 4.66
C ALA A 40 1.97 -2.16 3.36
N LEU A 41 1.49 -2.60 2.21
CA LEU A 41 1.96 -2.12 0.91
C LEU A 41 1.65 -0.62 0.71
N ASN A 42 0.46 -0.16 1.11
CA ASN A 42 0.09 1.25 1.04
C ASN A 42 0.95 2.15 1.94
N ASN A 43 1.50 1.60 3.03
CA ASN A 43 2.41 2.30 3.93
C ASN A 43 3.90 1.99 3.64
N ARG A 44 4.24 1.40 2.51
CA ARG A 44 5.61 1.04 2.09
C ARG A 44 6.30 0.05 3.03
N LEU A 45 5.58 -0.81 3.71
CA LEU A 45 6.13 -2.01 4.33
C LEU A 45 6.06 -3.13 3.31
N LEU A 46 7.21 -3.58 2.83
CA LEU A 46 7.28 -4.61 1.79
C LEU A 46 6.88 -5.96 2.38
N LEU A 47 5.94 -6.63 1.74
CA LEU A 47 5.54 -7.99 2.08
C LEU A 47 5.99 -8.94 0.96
N ALA A 48 6.99 -9.75 1.25
CA ALA A 48 7.50 -10.77 0.33
C ALA A 48 6.84 -12.12 0.65
N MET A 49 5.85 -12.49 -0.15
CA MET A 49 5.16 -13.77 -0.01
C MET A 49 5.92 -14.84 -0.78
N VAL A 50 6.48 -15.81 -0.06
CA VAL A 50 7.26 -16.93 -0.59
C VAL A 50 6.61 -18.26 -0.19
N SER A 51 7.08 -19.39 -0.72
CA SER A 51 6.53 -20.69 -0.29
C SER A 51 6.83 -21.01 1.18
N GLU A 52 6.03 -21.86 1.79
CA GLU A 52 6.30 -22.33 3.15
C GLU A 52 7.65 -23.04 3.27
N ALA A 53 8.05 -23.79 2.23
CA ALA A 53 9.35 -24.43 2.16
C ALA A 53 10.50 -23.42 2.20
N ASP A 54 10.37 -22.28 1.48
CA ASP A 54 11.36 -21.20 1.49
C ASP A 54 11.44 -20.52 2.87
N VAL A 55 10.28 -20.28 3.50
CA VAL A 55 10.25 -19.73 4.87
C VAL A 55 11.00 -20.65 5.83
N GLN A 56 10.78 -21.97 5.75
CA GLN A 56 11.48 -22.93 6.59
C GLN A 56 12.99 -22.98 6.27
N ALA A 57 13.38 -22.90 5.02
CA ALA A 57 14.78 -22.83 4.62
C ALA A 57 15.49 -21.62 5.24
N PHE A 58 14.88 -20.43 5.18
CA PHE A 58 15.43 -19.21 5.82
C PHE A 58 15.52 -19.35 7.34
N LYS A 59 14.50 -19.96 8.00
CA LYS A 59 14.52 -20.22 9.45
C LYS A 59 15.64 -21.17 9.86
N VAL A 60 15.84 -22.25 9.11
CA VAL A 60 16.95 -23.21 9.36
C VAL A 60 18.29 -22.51 9.24
N GLN A 61 18.49 -21.71 8.22
CA GLN A 61 19.73 -20.94 8.06
C GLN A 61 19.94 -19.96 9.21
N ALA A 62 18.89 -19.25 9.62
CA ALA A 62 18.96 -18.30 10.73
C ALA A 62 19.36 -18.99 12.04
N ALA A 63 18.92 -20.23 12.27
CA ALA A 63 19.28 -21.01 13.44
C ALA A 63 20.74 -21.50 13.42
N GLN A 64 21.35 -21.62 12.24
CA GLN A 64 22.74 -22.10 12.07
C GLN A 64 23.78 -20.98 12.20
N VAL A 65 23.37 -19.72 12.02
CA VAL A 65 24.27 -18.57 12.04
C VAL A 65 24.34 -18.01 13.46
N ARG A 66 25.58 -17.74 13.94
CA ARG A 66 25.78 -16.99 15.19
C ARG A 66 25.60 -15.48 14.93
N GLY A 67 24.38 -15.00 15.08
CA GLY A 67 24.01 -13.60 14.85
C GLY A 67 22.91 -13.42 13.81
N PRO A 68 22.63 -12.19 13.37
CA PRO A 68 21.57 -11.93 12.39
C PRO A 68 21.93 -12.52 11.02
N LEU A 69 20.97 -13.24 10.41
CA LEU A 69 21.09 -13.70 9.04
C LEU A 69 20.90 -12.49 8.09
N ALA A 70 21.88 -12.23 7.25
CA ALA A 70 21.76 -11.23 6.18
C ALA A 70 20.82 -11.74 5.07
N ILE A 71 19.73 -11.01 4.85
CA ILE A 71 18.78 -11.28 3.77
C ILE A 71 18.71 -10.05 2.86
N THR A 72 18.90 -10.28 1.55
CA THR A 72 18.75 -9.26 0.51
C THR A 72 17.41 -9.46 -0.18
N ILE A 73 16.62 -8.38 -0.30
CA ILE A 73 15.37 -8.40 -1.03
C ILE A 73 15.53 -7.52 -2.28
N ASP A 74 15.46 -8.15 -3.43
CA ASP A 74 15.53 -7.50 -4.74
C ASP A 74 14.09 -7.31 -5.26
N VAL A 75 13.62 -6.08 -5.17
CA VAL A 75 12.26 -5.72 -5.60
C VAL A 75 12.15 -5.76 -7.12
N GLN A 76 13.21 -5.41 -7.86
CA GLN A 76 13.19 -5.39 -9.32
C GLN A 76 13.03 -6.81 -9.89
N HIS A 77 13.75 -7.78 -9.34
CA HIS A 77 13.68 -9.17 -9.78
C HIS A 77 12.71 -10.01 -8.93
N ARG A 78 12.07 -9.42 -7.92
CA ARG A 78 11.14 -10.09 -6.98
C ARG A 78 11.78 -11.31 -6.31
N MET A 79 13.01 -11.15 -5.83
CA MET A 79 13.80 -12.21 -5.23
C MET A 79 14.19 -11.88 -3.79
N VAL A 80 14.08 -12.87 -2.92
CA VAL A 80 14.64 -12.87 -1.56
C VAL A 80 15.85 -13.80 -1.56
N ARG A 81 16.99 -13.33 -1.10
CA ARG A 81 18.24 -14.09 -1.10
C ARG A 81 18.92 -14.04 0.24
N SER A 82 19.49 -15.17 0.64
CA SER A 82 20.46 -15.31 1.72
C SER A 82 21.73 -15.98 1.20
N ALA A 83 22.75 -16.20 2.03
CA ALA A 83 24.00 -16.82 1.62
C ALA A 83 23.83 -18.23 1.01
N GLY A 84 22.78 -18.98 1.38
CA GLY A 84 22.60 -20.36 0.93
C GLY A 84 21.22 -20.67 0.34
N HIS A 85 20.35 -19.66 0.20
CA HIS A 85 19.00 -19.89 -0.34
C HIS A 85 18.46 -18.65 -1.06
N SER A 86 17.68 -18.89 -2.12
CA SER A 86 16.98 -17.82 -2.84
C SER A 86 15.54 -18.25 -3.15
N ALA A 87 14.61 -17.35 -3.02
CA ALA A 87 13.20 -17.56 -3.27
C ALA A 87 12.61 -16.42 -4.09
N GLN A 88 11.69 -16.73 -4.98
CA GLN A 88 10.92 -15.72 -5.71
C GLN A 88 9.67 -15.38 -4.91
N PHE A 89 9.34 -14.09 -4.83
CA PHE A 89 8.11 -13.63 -4.18
C PHE A 89 7.14 -12.99 -5.16
N VAL A 90 5.86 -13.03 -4.81
CA VAL A 90 4.80 -12.43 -5.63
C VAL A 90 4.57 -10.99 -5.22
N LEU A 91 4.62 -10.07 -6.19
CA LEU A 91 4.31 -8.66 -6.03
C LEU A 91 3.69 -8.16 -7.34
N SER A 92 2.59 -7.43 -7.28
CA SER A 92 1.99 -6.84 -8.49
C SER A 92 2.87 -5.77 -9.10
N ASP A 93 2.81 -5.58 -10.42
CA ASP A 93 3.60 -4.57 -11.14
C ASP A 93 3.37 -3.16 -10.61
N ARG A 94 2.13 -2.86 -10.22
CA ARG A 94 1.77 -1.59 -9.57
C ARG A 94 2.55 -1.37 -8.28
N HIS A 95 2.53 -2.34 -7.37
CA HIS A 95 3.25 -2.23 -6.10
C HIS A 95 4.77 -2.23 -6.31
N GLN A 96 5.27 -3.04 -7.24
CA GLN A 96 6.68 -3.02 -7.62
C GLN A 96 7.14 -1.62 -8.06
N SER A 97 6.40 -0.99 -8.99
CA SER A 97 6.69 0.37 -9.44
C SER A 97 6.66 1.38 -8.31
N MET A 98 5.67 1.29 -7.40
CA MET A 98 5.58 2.16 -6.23
C MET A 98 6.81 2.02 -5.31
N PHE A 99 7.28 0.80 -5.05
CA PHE A 99 8.48 0.58 -4.24
C PHE A 99 9.74 1.09 -4.93
N LEU A 100 9.92 0.82 -6.23
CA LEU A 100 11.10 1.24 -6.99
C LEU A 100 11.18 2.77 -7.15
N GLN A 101 10.04 3.44 -7.32
CA GLN A 101 9.96 4.89 -7.48
C GLN A 101 9.85 5.63 -6.13
N GLY A 102 9.74 4.92 -5.03
CA GLY A 102 9.53 5.53 -3.71
C GLY A 102 8.21 6.29 -3.58
N GLN A 103 7.21 5.96 -4.40
CA GLN A 103 5.91 6.60 -4.41
C GLN A 103 4.93 5.90 -3.46
N ASP A 104 3.98 6.67 -2.94
CA ASP A 104 2.77 6.14 -2.31
C ASP A 104 1.62 6.08 -3.33
N VAL A 105 0.45 5.65 -2.89
CA VAL A 105 -0.75 5.54 -3.74
C VAL A 105 -1.14 6.90 -4.35
N ILE A 106 -0.94 7.98 -3.60
CA ILE A 106 -1.24 9.35 -4.05
C ILE A 106 -0.20 9.79 -5.07
N GLY A 107 1.09 9.59 -4.79
CA GLY A 107 2.18 9.91 -5.71
C GLY A 107 2.06 9.17 -7.04
N ALA A 108 1.65 7.91 -7.02
CA ALA A 108 1.40 7.14 -8.23
C ALA A 108 0.25 7.73 -9.09
N SER A 109 -0.77 8.33 -8.46
CA SER A 109 -1.86 8.98 -9.19
C SER A 109 -1.45 10.31 -9.82
N LEU A 110 -0.44 11.01 -9.29
CA LEU A 110 0.07 12.25 -9.86
C LEU A 110 0.72 12.05 -11.24
N ALA A 111 1.22 10.86 -11.54
CA ALA A 111 1.71 10.51 -12.86
C ALA A 111 0.62 10.60 -13.97
N TYR A 112 -0.65 10.57 -13.56
CA TYR A 112 -1.81 10.68 -14.45
C TYR A 112 -2.49 12.05 -14.38
N ALA A 113 -1.87 13.07 -13.77
CA ALA A 113 -2.49 14.38 -13.54
C ALA A 113 -3.07 15.01 -14.82
N ASP A 114 -2.33 14.98 -15.93
CA ASP A 114 -2.79 15.53 -17.21
C ASP A 114 -4.00 14.76 -17.76
N GLN A 115 -4.01 13.44 -17.64
CA GLN A 115 -5.12 12.59 -18.06
C GLN A 115 -6.37 12.84 -17.20
N ILE A 116 -6.18 13.00 -15.88
CA ILE A 116 -7.25 13.33 -14.94
C ILE A 116 -7.83 14.68 -15.28
N GLN A 117 -7.00 15.69 -15.56
CA GLN A 117 -7.44 17.03 -15.95
C GLN A 117 -8.20 17.02 -17.28
N ALA A 118 -7.68 16.33 -18.27
CA ALA A 118 -8.35 16.17 -19.57
C ALA A 118 -9.69 15.43 -19.44
N PHE A 119 -9.75 14.41 -18.61
CA PHE A 119 -11.01 13.73 -18.30
C PHE A 119 -12.00 14.68 -17.61
N ALA A 120 -11.56 15.42 -16.59
CA ALA A 120 -12.41 16.34 -15.85
C ALA A 120 -13.01 17.42 -16.77
N GLN A 121 -12.21 18.00 -17.67
CA GLN A 121 -12.68 19.00 -18.64
C GLN A 121 -13.77 18.43 -19.56
N ARG A 122 -13.54 17.25 -20.15
CA ARG A 122 -14.53 16.58 -21.00
C ARG A 122 -15.80 16.20 -20.23
N HIS A 123 -15.64 15.70 -19.02
CA HIS A 123 -16.74 15.32 -18.15
C HIS A 123 -17.62 16.51 -17.79
N TRP A 124 -17.01 17.64 -17.40
CA TRP A 124 -17.75 18.85 -17.08
C TRP A 124 -18.39 19.53 -18.31
N ALA A 125 -17.81 19.36 -19.50
CA ALA A 125 -18.45 19.83 -20.74
C ALA A 125 -19.69 18.98 -21.07
N ALA A 126 -19.61 17.66 -20.88
CA ALA A 126 -20.74 16.77 -21.13
C ALA A 126 -21.81 16.80 -20.01
N GLN A 127 -21.41 17.10 -18.78
CA GLN A 127 -22.26 17.11 -17.60
C GLN A 127 -22.05 18.37 -16.74
N PRO A 128 -22.47 19.57 -17.23
CA PRO A 128 -22.20 20.84 -16.54
C PRO A 128 -22.79 20.93 -15.12
N TRP A 129 -23.84 20.14 -14.85
CA TRP A 129 -24.50 20.15 -13.54
C TRP A 129 -23.66 19.53 -12.42
N VAL A 130 -22.68 18.67 -12.71
CA VAL A 130 -21.78 18.10 -11.69
C VAL A 130 -20.59 19.01 -11.37
N LYS A 131 -20.31 20.03 -12.20
CA LYS A 131 -19.21 20.95 -11.95
C LYS A 131 -19.53 21.85 -10.75
N ASP A 132 -18.60 21.92 -9.81
CA ASP A 132 -18.64 22.80 -8.65
C ASP A 132 -19.90 22.63 -7.75
N VAL A 133 -20.49 21.43 -7.73
CA VAL A 133 -21.72 21.13 -6.96
C VAL A 133 -21.56 21.53 -5.49
N ALA A 134 -20.43 21.19 -4.86
CA ALA A 134 -20.18 21.50 -3.46
C ALA A 134 -20.16 23.01 -3.19
N LEU A 135 -19.50 23.78 -4.05
CA LEU A 135 -19.43 25.24 -3.93
C LEU A 135 -20.81 25.88 -4.12
N ARG A 136 -21.56 25.46 -5.16
CA ARG A 136 -22.92 25.95 -5.44
C ARG A 136 -23.88 25.62 -4.31
N THR A 137 -23.81 24.40 -3.76
CA THR A 137 -24.66 23.99 -2.64
C THR A 137 -24.33 24.78 -1.38
N ARG A 138 -23.03 24.97 -1.08
CA ARG A 138 -22.58 25.79 0.04
C ARG A 138 -23.07 27.24 -0.08
N ALA A 139 -22.92 27.85 -1.24
CA ALA A 139 -23.39 29.23 -1.48
C ALA A 139 -24.90 29.33 -1.29
N ARG A 140 -25.68 28.37 -1.79
CA ARG A 140 -27.13 28.34 -1.60
C ARG A 140 -27.53 28.24 -0.12
N LEU A 141 -26.90 27.34 0.64
CA LEU A 141 -27.18 27.18 2.07
C LEU A 141 -26.77 28.41 2.89
N GLN A 142 -25.68 29.08 2.51
CA GLN A 142 -25.27 30.33 3.15
C GLN A 142 -26.28 31.45 2.88
N ALA A 143 -26.77 31.59 1.65
CA ALA A 143 -27.79 32.58 1.31
C ALA A 143 -29.11 32.35 2.04
N GLN A 144 -29.53 31.12 2.27
CA GLN A 144 -30.72 30.80 3.05
C GLN A 144 -30.58 31.19 4.52
N ARG A 145 -29.39 31.00 5.14
CA ARG A 145 -29.11 31.38 6.54
C ARG A 145 -29.08 32.89 6.80
N THR A 146 -28.93 33.70 5.77
CA THR A 146 -28.87 35.17 5.90
C THR A 146 -30.25 35.80 5.74
N GLN A 147 -31.28 35.03 5.39
CA GLN A 147 -32.67 35.48 5.23
C GLN A 147 -33.58 35.14 6.42
N ASP A 148 -33.09 34.30 7.34
CA ASP A 148 -33.68 33.98 8.63
C ASP A 148 -33.02 34.80 9.77
#